data_70e811301a5f7d57d07867743f6bed35
#
_entry.id   70e811301a5f7d57d07867743f6bed35
#
_cell.length_a   1.000
_cell.length_b   1.000
_cell.length_c   1.000
_cell.angle_alpha   90.00
_cell.angle_beta   90.00
_cell.angle_gamma   90.00
#
_symmetry.space_group_name_H-M   'P 1'
#
loop_
_entity.id
_entity.type
_entity.pdbx_description
1 polymer ?
#
loop_
_entity_poly.entity_id
_entity_poly.type
_entity_poly.pdbx_seq_one_letter_code
_entity_poly.pdbx_strand_id
1 'polypeptide(L)'
;MTVAPVRLVLLPGMDGTGDLFEPLKEAMGPHAVIDVVRYPGQQALGYGELEPLVRAQLPTQAPFVLLGESFSGPLAISIAASRPPGLLGLILCCSFARRPGPGLALLRAGLLDLSMHLLHSKLMRAPMRHLLLGRSAPPHLSDMLQDSLKQVSVAVMTRRMKEVQRVDVREKLSLVRVPAMYLQALQDRVVPRRAAMVIQQRLSMLRIVKLEGPHGLLQASPTASAWAIENFCRDLQPISS
;
A
#
# COMPACT_ATOMS: atom_id res chain seq x y z
N MET A 1 30.59 10.03 9.88
CA MET A 1 30.16 9.68 8.51
C MET A 1 28.64 9.64 8.48
N THR A 2 27.98 10.52 7.73
CA THR A 2 26.53 10.48 7.57
C THR A 2 26.15 9.25 6.77
N VAL A 3 25.44 8.33 7.38
CA VAL A 3 24.91 7.14 6.68
C VAL A 3 23.95 7.63 5.60
N ALA A 4 24.15 7.18 4.36
CA ALA A 4 23.27 7.57 3.25
C ALA A 4 21.81 7.19 3.58
N PRO A 5 20.85 8.07 3.30
CA PRO A 5 19.43 7.78 3.57
C PRO A 5 18.98 6.55 2.78
N VAL A 6 18.23 5.68 3.43
CA VAL A 6 17.66 4.50 2.78
C VAL A 6 16.60 4.97 1.77
N ARG A 7 16.71 4.49 0.53
CA ARG A 7 15.72 4.74 -0.50
C ARG A 7 14.42 3.99 -0.19
N LEU A 8 13.30 4.68 -0.25
CA LEU A 8 11.97 4.10 -0.04
C LEU A 8 11.22 4.04 -1.37
N VAL A 9 10.83 2.85 -1.80
CA VAL A 9 10.01 2.63 -3.00
C VAL A 9 8.56 2.40 -2.58
N LEU A 10 7.66 3.29 -2.98
CA LEU A 10 6.25 3.27 -2.61
C LEU A 10 5.38 2.70 -3.72
N LEU A 11 4.64 1.65 -3.41
CA LEU A 11 3.62 1.06 -4.27
C LEU A 11 2.24 1.52 -3.81
N PRO A 12 1.46 2.22 -4.67
CA PRO A 12 0.22 2.88 -4.29
C PRO A 12 -0.93 1.92 -4.02
N GLY A 13 -1.99 2.45 -3.41
CA GLY A 13 -3.26 1.78 -3.24
C GLY A 13 -3.96 1.45 -4.57
N MET A 14 -5.27 1.20 -4.49
CA MET A 14 -6.07 0.77 -5.64
C MET A 14 -6.18 1.84 -6.74
N ASP A 15 -6.06 3.13 -6.41
CA ASP A 15 -6.02 4.23 -7.37
C ASP A 15 -4.79 4.13 -8.29
N GLY A 16 -3.65 3.69 -7.77
CA GLY A 16 -2.42 3.48 -8.54
C GLY A 16 -1.70 4.75 -8.98
N THR A 17 -2.20 5.93 -8.65
CA THR A 17 -1.62 7.21 -9.10
C THR A 17 -0.34 7.57 -8.36
N GLY A 18 -0.27 7.18 -7.08
CA GLY A 18 0.81 7.58 -6.18
C GLY A 18 0.68 9.01 -5.65
N ASP A 19 -0.29 9.78 -6.10
CA ASP A 19 -0.50 11.17 -5.67
C ASP A 19 -0.89 11.24 -4.18
N LEU A 20 -1.57 10.20 -3.67
CA LEU A 20 -1.97 10.12 -2.28
C LEU A 20 -0.80 9.94 -1.30
N PHE A 21 0.43 9.75 -1.76
CA PHE A 21 1.62 9.72 -0.90
C PHE A 21 2.17 11.09 -0.54
N GLU A 22 1.64 12.18 -1.10
CA GLU A 22 2.18 13.52 -0.83
C GLU A 22 2.24 13.88 0.66
N PRO A 23 1.19 13.63 1.49
CA PRO A 23 1.27 13.91 2.93
C PRO A 23 2.39 13.12 3.64
N LEU A 24 2.63 11.87 3.25
CA LEU A 24 3.73 11.08 3.80
C LEU A 24 5.09 11.67 3.39
N LYS A 25 5.24 12.04 2.12
CA LYS A 25 6.49 12.64 1.60
C LYS A 25 6.84 13.94 2.33
N GLU A 26 5.84 14.81 2.52
CA GLU A 26 5.98 16.03 3.29
C GLU A 26 6.41 15.74 4.74
N ALA A 27 5.80 14.75 5.39
CA ALA A 27 6.12 14.37 6.76
C ALA A 27 7.51 13.75 6.91
N MET A 28 8.03 13.05 5.90
CA MET A 28 9.39 12.50 5.89
C MET A 28 10.45 13.55 5.57
N GLY A 29 10.04 14.68 5.03
CA GLY A 29 10.93 15.83 4.77
C GLY A 29 11.88 15.67 3.57
N PRO A 30 12.67 16.70 3.29
CA PRO A 30 13.42 16.83 2.04
C PRO A 30 14.64 15.90 1.93
N HIS A 31 15.07 15.29 3.03
CA HIS A 31 16.23 14.37 3.02
C HIS A 31 15.85 12.91 2.74
N ALA A 32 14.56 12.58 2.73
CA ALA A 32 14.10 11.23 2.40
C ALA A 32 14.21 11.00 0.88
N VAL A 33 14.83 9.89 0.50
CA VAL A 33 14.88 9.45 -0.90
C VAL A 33 13.68 8.55 -1.17
N ILE A 34 12.70 9.06 -1.89
CA ILE A 34 11.41 8.39 -2.11
C ILE A 34 11.14 8.27 -3.60
N ASP A 35 10.98 7.03 -4.08
CA ASP A 35 10.51 6.72 -5.42
C ASP A 35 9.06 6.26 -5.35
N VAL A 36 8.18 6.91 -6.08
CA VAL A 36 6.77 6.54 -6.15
C VAL A 36 6.48 5.84 -7.47
N VAL A 37 6.11 4.58 -7.38
CA VAL A 37 5.67 3.81 -8.57
C VAL A 37 4.25 4.22 -8.92
N ARG A 38 3.99 4.39 -10.22
CA ARG A 38 2.67 4.73 -10.76
C ARG A 38 2.15 3.60 -11.64
N TYR A 39 0.90 3.25 -11.48
CA TYR A 39 0.24 2.25 -12.33
C TYR A 39 -0.57 2.93 -13.42
N PRO A 40 -0.63 2.36 -14.64
CA PRO A 40 -1.45 2.92 -15.72
C PRO A 40 -2.92 3.06 -15.29
N GLY A 41 -3.45 4.29 -15.37
CA GLY A 41 -4.82 4.60 -14.96
C GLY A 41 -5.88 4.24 -16.02
N GLN A 42 -5.46 3.95 -17.26
CA GLN A 42 -6.36 3.64 -18.37
C GLN A 42 -6.21 2.21 -18.90
N GLN A 43 -5.24 1.43 -18.38
CA GLN A 43 -5.02 0.03 -18.76
C GLN A 43 -5.47 -0.87 -17.62
N ALA A 44 -6.41 -1.76 -17.88
CA ALA A 44 -7.01 -2.66 -16.88
C ALA A 44 -6.09 -3.85 -16.55
N LEU A 45 -4.95 -3.57 -15.92
CA LEU A 45 -3.93 -4.54 -15.54
C LEU A 45 -4.21 -5.16 -14.16
N GLY A 46 -3.96 -6.46 -14.05
CA GLY A 46 -3.96 -7.20 -12.79
C GLY A 46 -2.56 -7.34 -12.19
N TYR A 47 -2.43 -8.09 -11.07
CA TYR A 47 -1.15 -8.26 -10.38
C TYR A 47 -0.05 -8.86 -11.27
N GLY A 48 -0.38 -9.87 -12.10
CA GLY A 48 0.60 -10.50 -12.98
C GLY A 48 1.18 -9.56 -14.03
N GLU A 49 0.39 -8.58 -14.47
CA GLU A 49 0.76 -7.59 -15.48
C GLU A 49 1.43 -6.36 -14.83
N LEU A 50 1.06 -6.01 -13.60
CA LEU A 50 1.66 -4.92 -12.84
C LEU A 50 3.04 -5.30 -12.30
N GLU A 51 3.27 -6.56 -11.92
CA GLU A 51 4.54 -6.98 -11.31
C GLU A 51 5.76 -6.67 -12.19
N PRO A 52 5.81 -7.02 -13.50
CA PRO A 52 6.94 -6.68 -14.35
C PRO A 52 7.12 -5.16 -14.52
N LEU A 53 6.03 -4.38 -14.57
CA LEU A 53 6.10 -2.91 -14.64
C LEU A 53 6.73 -2.30 -13.38
N VAL A 54 6.39 -2.83 -12.21
CA VAL A 54 7.00 -2.40 -10.95
C VAL A 54 8.46 -2.79 -10.88
N ARG A 55 8.80 -4.03 -11.27
CA ARG A 55 10.18 -4.52 -11.26
C ARG A 55 11.11 -3.67 -12.13
N ALA A 56 10.63 -3.21 -13.28
CA ALA A 56 11.39 -2.33 -14.17
C ALA A 56 11.69 -0.95 -13.56
N GLN A 57 10.96 -0.55 -12.50
CA GLN A 57 11.15 0.72 -11.81
C GLN A 57 11.92 0.58 -10.48
N LEU A 58 12.26 -0.66 -10.07
CA LEU A 58 13.05 -0.85 -8.85
C LEU A 58 14.49 -0.38 -9.03
N PRO A 59 15.11 0.16 -7.97
CA PRO A 59 16.53 0.51 -8.00
C PRO A 59 17.40 -0.71 -8.31
N THR A 60 18.32 -0.56 -9.24
CA THR A 60 19.25 -1.64 -9.66
C THR A 60 20.61 -1.54 -8.97
N GLN A 61 21.00 -0.36 -8.51
CA GLN A 61 22.32 -0.05 -7.96
C GLN A 61 22.29 0.42 -6.50
N ALA A 62 21.15 0.78 -5.99
CA ALA A 62 21.01 1.34 -4.63
C ALA A 62 20.17 0.43 -3.74
N PRO A 63 20.54 0.30 -2.44
CA PRO A 63 19.70 -0.39 -1.48
C PRO A 63 18.39 0.36 -1.25
N PHE A 64 17.30 -0.40 -1.06
CA PHE A 64 15.96 0.17 -0.89
C PHE A 64 15.07 -0.63 0.05
N VAL A 65 14.06 0.03 0.58
CA VAL A 65 12.92 -0.56 1.30
C VAL A 65 11.70 -0.46 0.41
N LEU A 66 10.94 -1.54 0.28
CA LEU A 66 9.72 -1.60 -0.52
C LEU A 66 8.50 -1.45 0.40
N LEU A 67 7.65 -0.46 0.12
CA LEU A 67 6.39 -0.27 0.82
C LEU A 67 5.21 -0.57 -0.13
N GLY A 68 4.33 -1.50 0.29
CA GLY A 68 3.08 -1.78 -0.41
C GLY A 68 1.87 -1.33 0.41
N GLU A 69 1.14 -0.32 -0.10
CA GLU A 69 -0.09 0.17 0.52
C GLU A 69 -1.31 -0.61 0.00
N SER A 70 -2.16 -1.09 0.92
CA SER A 70 -3.48 -1.65 0.60
C SER A 70 -3.43 -2.68 -0.55
N PHE A 71 -3.95 -2.34 -1.72
CA PHE A 71 -3.94 -3.16 -2.95
C PHE A 71 -2.55 -3.70 -3.29
N SER A 72 -1.51 -2.91 -3.09
CA SER A 72 -0.14 -3.26 -3.49
C SER A 72 0.59 -4.20 -2.54
N GLY A 73 0.02 -4.56 -1.39
CA GLY A 73 0.69 -5.50 -0.49
C GLY A 73 0.96 -6.88 -1.09
N PRO A 74 0.01 -7.55 -1.76
CA PRO A 74 0.27 -8.81 -2.46
C PRO A 74 1.38 -8.71 -3.51
N LEU A 75 1.44 -7.57 -4.21
CA LEU A 75 2.48 -7.30 -5.20
C LEU A 75 3.85 -7.12 -4.52
N ALA A 76 3.92 -6.32 -3.46
CA ALA A 76 5.13 -6.12 -2.67
C ALA A 76 5.64 -7.43 -2.06
N ILE A 77 4.74 -8.29 -1.54
CA ILE A 77 5.08 -9.63 -1.05
C ILE A 77 5.67 -10.50 -2.18
N SER A 78 5.04 -10.50 -3.36
CA SER A 78 5.53 -11.28 -4.52
C SER A 78 6.92 -10.83 -4.97
N ILE A 79 7.14 -9.53 -5.00
CA ILE A 79 8.44 -8.94 -5.32
C ILE A 79 9.48 -9.30 -4.26
N ALA A 80 9.17 -9.10 -2.97
CA ALA A 80 10.11 -9.41 -1.89
C ALA A 80 10.46 -10.91 -1.81
N ALA A 81 9.51 -11.79 -2.11
CA ALA A 81 9.72 -13.24 -2.16
C ALA A 81 10.75 -13.66 -3.23
N SER A 82 10.89 -12.91 -4.31
CA SER A 82 11.90 -13.17 -5.35
C SER A 82 13.29 -12.61 -5.02
N ARG A 83 13.43 -11.88 -3.91
CA ARG A 83 14.69 -11.34 -3.40
C ARG A 83 15.43 -10.47 -4.43
N PRO A 84 14.82 -9.38 -4.92
CA PRO A 84 15.50 -8.50 -5.85
C PRO A 84 16.77 -7.92 -5.21
N PRO A 85 17.84 -7.72 -5.99
CA PRO A 85 19.07 -7.11 -5.48
C PRO A 85 18.79 -5.76 -4.82
N GLY A 86 19.45 -5.49 -3.71
CA GLY A 86 19.31 -4.22 -2.98
C GLY A 86 18.07 -4.10 -2.08
N LEU A 87 17.14 -5.06 -2.08
CA LEU A 87 16.01 -5.02 -1.14
C LEU A 87 16.50 -5.26 0.29
N LEU A 88 16.34 -4.24 1.15
CA LEU A 88 16.72 -4.28 2.57
C LEU A 88 15.56 -4.64 3.49
N GLY A 89 14.32 -4.27 3.16
CA GLY A 89 13.16 -4.47 3.99
C GLY A 89 11.85 -4.35 3.25
N LEU A 90 10.79 -4.90 3.85
CA LEU A 90 9.43 -4.87 3.33
C LEU A 90 8.51 -4.16 4.33
N ILE A 91 7.75 -3.16 3.87
CA ILE A 91 6.70 -2.52 4.65
C ILE A 91 5.35 -2.79 3.99
N LEU A 92 4.39 -3.26 4.78
CA LEU A 92 3.00 -3.45 4.35
C LEU A 92 2.12 -2.48 5.14
N CYS A 93 1.39 -1.61 4.47
CA CYS A 93 0.52 -0.65 5.12
C CYS A 93 -0.95 -0.97 4.81
N CYS A 94 -1.76 -1.24 5.86
CA CYS A 94 -3.20 -1.49 5.74
C CYS A 94 -3.53 -2.51 4.62
N SER A 95 -2.77 -3.60 4.54
CA SER A 95 -2.78 -4.52 3.41
C SER A 95 -3.07 -5.98 3.80
N PHE A 96 -2.92 -6.89 2.88
CA PHE A 96 -3.31 -8.30 3.02
C PHE A 96 -2.43 -9.21 2.14
N ALA A 97 -2.35 -10.50 2.50
CA ALA A 97 -1.71 -11.52 1.65
C ALA A 97 -2.72 -12.41 0.92
N ARG A 98 -3.98 -12.33 1.30
CA ARG A 98 -5.11 -12.98 0.63
C ARG A 98 -6.34 -12.09 0.71
N ARG A 99 -7.38 -12.40 -0.03
CA ARG A 99 -8.68 -11.71 0.04
C ARG A 99 -9.00 -11.33 1.50
N PRO A 100 -9.17 -10.03 1.82
CA PRO A 100 -9.21 -9.56 3.20
C PRO A 100 -10.49 -9.92 3.97
N GLY A 101 -11.55 -10.39 3.29
CA GLY A 101 -12.74 -10.87 3.98
C GLY A 101 -14.06 -10.68 3.22
N PRO A 102 -15.19 -11.10 3.83
CA PRO A 102 -16.49 -11.08 3.17
C PRO A 102 -17.07 -9.67 2.95
N GLY A 103 -16.57 -8.63 3.63
CA GLY A 103 -17.05 -7.25 3.44
C GLY A 103 -16.96 -6.75 2.00
N LEU A 104 -15.91 -7.17 1.26
CA LEU A 104 -15.80 -6.95 -0.18
C LEU A 104 -16.62 -7.97 -1.01
N ALA A 105 -17.21 -8.99 -0.40
CA ALA A 105 -17.98 -10.01 -1.11
C ALA A 105 -19.36 -9.52 -1.57
N LEU A 106 -19.84 -8.41 -1.00
CA LEU A 106 -21.06 -7.72 -1.47
C LEU A 106 -20.90 -7.19 -2.91
N LEU A 107 -19.65 -7.04 -3.37
CA LEU A 107 -19.30 -6.74 -4.76
C LEU A 107 -19.19 -8.05 -5.56
N ARG A 108 -20.25 -8.87 -5.58
CA ARG A 108 -20.29 -10.12 -6.34
C ARG A 108 -20.18 -9.85 -7.84
N ALA A 109 -19.57 -10.81 -8.56
CA ALA A 109 -19.05 -10.67 -9.92
C ALA A 109 -20.03 -10.12 -10.99
N GLY A 110 -21.34 -10.16 -10.79
CA GLY A 110 -22.31 -9.60 -11.75
C GLY A 110 -22.69 -8.13 -11.51
N LEU A 111 -22.38 -7.59 -10.32
CA LEU A 111 -22.73 -6.22 -9.94
C LEU A 111 -21.51 -5.30 -9.81
N LEU A 112 -20.31 -5.83 -10.05
CA LEU A 112 -19.05 -5.09 -9.85
C LEU A 112 -18.96 -3.84 -10.74
N ASP A 113 -19.33 -3.96 -12.01
CA ASP A 113 -19.25 -2.82 -12.95
C ASP A 113 -20.24 -1.72 -12.56
N LEU A 114 -21.47 -2.10 -12.19
CA LEU A 114 -22.48 -1.15 -11.70
C LEU A 114 -22.03 -0.51 -10.36
N SER A 115 -21.47 -1.33 -9.45
CA SER A 115 -20.96 -0.84 -8.18
C SER A 115 -19.78 0.12 -8.36
N MET A 116 -18.89 -0.14 -9.32
CA MET A 116 -17.75 0.74 -9.62
C MET A 116 -18.20 2.05 -10.25
N HIS A 117 -19.21 2.05 -11.14
CA HIS A 117 -19.83 3.28 -11.65
C HIS A 117 -20.46 4.10 -10.52
N LEU A 118 -21.16 3.44 -9.60
CA LEU A 118 -21.74 4.10 -8.43
C LEU A 118 -20.67 4.69 -7.52
N LEU A 119 -19.54 3.97 -7.28
CA LEU A 119 -18.42 4.46 -6.48
C LEU A 119 -17.76 5.71 -7.07
N HIS A 120 -17.77 5.89 -8.40
CA HIS A 120 -17.30 7.10 -9.09
C HIS A 120 -18.33 8.24 -9.08
N SER A 121 -19.57 7.96 -8.65
CA SER A 121 -20.63 8.97 -8.61
C SER A 121 -20.40 9.99 -7.47
N LYS A 122 -20.97 11.19 -7.65
CA LYS A 122 -20.92 12.23 -6.62
C LYS A 122 -21.55 11.77 -5.30
N LEU A 123 -22.54 10.87 -5.35
CA LEU A 123 -23.26 10.35 -4.19
C LEU A 123 -22.35 9.52 -3.26
N MET A 124 -21.37 8.81 -3.82
CA MET A 124 -20.46 7.95 -3.05
C MET A 124 -19.21 8.65 -2.53
N ARG A 125 -18.98 9.93 -2.87
CA ARG A 125 -17.77 10.67 -2.45
C ARG A 125 -17.65 10.76 -0.94
N ALA A 126 -18.73 11.18 -0.25
CA ALA A 126 -18.71 11.32 1.21
C ALA A 126 -18.58 9.96 1.94
N PRO A 127 -19.32 8.91 1.59
CA PRO A 127 -19.10 7.56 2.12
C PRO A 127 -17.68 7.05 1.89
N MET A 128 -17.15 7.19 0.69
CA MET A 128 -15.79 6.74 0.33
C MET A 128 -14.74 7.49 1.13
N ARG A 129 -14.82 8.82 1.19
CA ARG A 129 -13.95 9.65 2.04
C ARG A 129 -13.98 9.17 3.49
N HIS A 130 -15.17 8.98 4.04
CA HIS A 130 -15.33 8.54 5.42
C HIS A 130 -14.72 7.16 5.67
N LEU A 131 -14.90 6.24 4.72
CA LEU A 131 -14.35 4.88 4.78
C LEU A 131 -12.83 4.86 4.73
N LEU A 132 -12.24 5.65 3.81
CA LEU A 132 -10.80 5.65 3.53
C LEU A 132 -10.03 6.61 4.42
N LEU A 133 -10.53 7.82 4.63
CA LEU A 133 -9.81 8.91 5.32
C LEU A 133 -10.35 9.23 6.70
N GLY A 134 -11.49 8.62 7.11
CA GLY A 134 -12.12 8.89 8.40
C GLY A 134 -13.02 10.13 8.40
N ARG A 135 -13.67 10.37 9.55
CA ARG A 135 -14.65 11.48 9.71
C ARG A 135 -13.98 12.86 9.72
N SER A 136 -12.82 12.93 10.34
CA SER A 136 -12.10 14.18 10.60
C SER A 136 -11.08 14.54 9.52
N ALA A 137 -11.14 13.86 8.37
CA ALA A 137 -10.22 14.16 7.27
C ALA A 137 -10.39 15.61 6.79
N PRO A 138 -9.30 16.38 6.71
CA PRO A 138 -9.35 17.74 6.22
C PRO A 138 -9.79 17.79 4.75
N PRO A 139 -10.40 18.90 4.29
CA PRO A 139 -10.96 19.01 2.94
C PRO A 139 -9.96 18.67 1.83
N HIS A 140 -8.72 19.14 1.94
CA HIS A 140 -7.67 18.91 0.92
C HIS A 140 -7.40 17.42 0.67
N LEU A 141 -7.43 16.56 1.69
CA LEU A 141 -7.27 15.11 1.49
C LEU A 141 -8.46 14.51 0.72
N SER A 142 -9.65 15.07 0.90
CA SER A 142 -10.84 14.66 0.14
C SER A 142 -10.71 15.03 -1.33
N ASP A 143 -10.16 16.20 -1.62
CA ASP A 143 -9.92 16.68 -2.98
C ASP A 143 -8.83 15.83 -3.64
N MET A 144 -7.73 15.57 -2.95
CA MET A 144 -6.66 14.68 -3.43
C MET A 144 -7.20 13.28 -3.78
N LEU A 145 -8.03 12.68 -2.90
CA LEU A 145 -8.64 11.39 -3.16
C LEU A 145 -9.52 11.41 -4.42
N GLN A 146 -10.33 12.48 -4.57
CA GLN A 146 -11.20 12.60 -5.74
C GLN A 146 -10.39 12.80 -7.02
N ASP A 147 -9.33 13.60 -6.98
CA ASP A 147 -8.50 13.87 -8.14
C ASP A 147 -7.70 12.63 -8.55
N SER A 148 -7.21 11.84 -7.60
CA SER A 148 -6.64 10.52 -7.87
C SER A 148 -7.66 9.58 -8.56
N LEU A 149 -8.89 9.51 -8.05
CA LEU A 149 -9.92 8.63 -8.62
C LEU A 149 -10.36 9.07 -10.01
N LYS A 150 -10.35 10.35 -10.35
CA LYS A 150 -10.67 10.86 -11.70
C LYS A 150 -9.65 10.41 -12.78
N GLN A 151 -8.41 10.14 -12.37
CA GLN A 151 -7.34 9.70 -13.27
C GLN A 151 -7.47 8.23 -13.68
N VAL A 152 -8.35 7.48 -13.01
CA VAL A 152 -8.42 6.03 -13.15
C VAL A 152 -9.78 5.62 -13.72
N SER A 153 -9.77 4.87 -14.80
CA SER A 153 -11.01 4.42 -15.44
C SER A 153 -11.76 3.38 -14.57
N VAL A 154 -13.07 3.31 -14.73
CA VAL A 154 -13.92 2.31 -14.08
C VAL A 154 -13.45 0.89 -14.40
N ALA A 155 -13.04 0.63 -15.64
CA ALA A 155 -12.53 -0.67 -16.08
C ALA A 155 -11.28 -1.08 -15.30
N VAL A 156 -10.36 -0.14 -15.06
CA VAL A 156 -9.15 -0.36 -14.24
C VAL A 156 -9.52 -0.69 -12.79
N MET A 157 -10.40 0.10 -12.18
CA MET A 157 -10.85 -0.14 -10.81
C MET A 157 -11.56 -1.49 -10.66
N THR A 158 -12.41 -1.84 -11.63
CA THR A 158 -13.07 -3.15 -11.68
C THR A 158 -12.06 -4.29 -11.79
N ARG A 159 -11.05 -4.16 -12.65
CA ARG A 159 -10.00 -5.19 -12.81
C ARG A 159 -9.23 -5.36 -11.50
N ARG A 160 -8.77 -4.28 -10.88
CA ARG A 160 -8.04 -4.31 -9.61
C ARG A 160 -8.89 -4.90 -8.48
N MET A 161 -10.18 -4.60 -8.42
CA MET A 161 -11.10 -5.20 -7.44
C MET A 161 -11.26 -6.70 -7.66
N LYS A 162 -11.36 -7.18 -8.91
CA LYS A 162 -11.38 -8.61 -9.24
C LYS A 162 -10.11 -9.32 -8.77
N GLU A 163 -8.95 -8.67 -8.90
CA GLU A 163 -7.68 -9.19 -8.37
C GLU A 163 -7.71 -9.34 -6.85
N VAL A 164 -8.17 -8.31 -6.12
CA VAL A 164 -8.31 -8.37 -4.65
C VAL A 164 -9.20 -9.53 -4.20
N GLN A 165 -10.25 -9.85 -4.96
CA GLN A 165 -11.15 -10.95 -4.64
C GLN A 165 -10.56 -12.34 -4.85
N ARG A 166 -9.52 -12.47 -5.67
CA ARG A 166 -8.92 -13.74 -6.09
C ARG A 166 -7.54 -13.99 -5.49
N VAL A 167 -6.88 -12.92 -5.04
CA VAL A 167 -5.50 -12.99 -4.60
C VAL A 167 -5.30 -13.91 -3.40
N ASP A 168 -4.25 -14.72 -3.48
CA ASP A 168 -3.68 -15.47 -2.37
C ASP A 168 -2.17 -15.65 -2.61
N VAL A 169 -1.38 -14.89 -1.87
CA VAL A 169 0.10 -14.93 -1.93
C VAL A 169 0.71 -15.43 -0.62
N ARG A 170 -0.10 -16.09 0.23
CA ARG A 170 0.34 -16.55 1.54
C ARG A 170 1.58 -17.46 1.48
N GLU A 171 1.69 -18.29 0.47
CA GLU A 171 2.85 -19.19 0.31
C GLU A 171 4.14 -18.42 0.01
N LYS A 172 4.03 -17.27 -0.67
CA LYS A 172 5.18 -16.41 -0.96
C LYS A 172 5.77 -15.77 0.31
N LEU A 173 4.99 -15.62 1.39
CA LEU A 173 5.46 -15.02 2.65
C LEU A 173 6.65 -15.79 3.24
N SER A 174 6.65 -17.12 3.15
CA SER A 174 7.76 -17.94 3.64
C SER A 174 9.06 -17.80 2.84
N LEU A 175 9.00 -17.18 1.66
CA LEU A 175 10.16 -16.91 0.80
C LEU A 175 10.78 -15.53 1.05
N VAL A 176 10.07 -14.63 1.75
CA VAL A 176 10.59 -13.31 2.15
C VAL A 176 11.71 -13.50 3.19
N ARG A 177 12.89 -12.95 2.92
CA ARG A 177 14.09 -13.10 3.77
C ARG A 177 14.60 -11.79 4.38
N VAL A 178 13.94 -10.69 4.08
CA VAL A 178 14.27 -9.39 4.65
C VAL A 178 13.37 -9.10 5.86
N PRO A 179 13.82 -8.28 6.82
CA PRO A 179 12.96 -7.76 7.87
C PRO A 179 11.69 -7.14 7.29
N ALA A 180 10.58 -7.30 8.01
CA ALA A 180 9.31 -6.78 7.55
C ALA A 180 8.55 -6.05 8.64
N MET A 181 7.85 -4.98 8.25
CA MET A 181 6.96 -4.22 9.12
C MET A 181 5.55 -4.18 8.53
N TYR A 182 4.56 -4.26 9.41
CA TYR A 182 3.16 -4.01 9.05
C TYR A 182 2.63 -2.79 9.80
N LEU A 183 2.27 -1.75 9.07
CA LEU A 183 1.56 -0.59 9.60
C LEU A 183 0.07 -0.88 9.64
N GLN A 184 -0.48 -0.99 10.84
CA GLN A 184 -1.89 -1.32 11.09
C GLN A 184 -2.65 -0.12 11.60
N ALA A 185 -3.61 0.37 10.81
CA ALA A 185 -4.52 1.40 11.25
C ALA A 185 -5.56 0.85 12.25
N LEU A 186 -5.73 1.51 13.38
CA LEU A 186 -6.65 1.07 14.43
C LEU A 186 -8.11 1.25 14.05
N GLN A 187 -8.44 2.22 13.18
CA GLN A 187 -9.78 2.45 12.67
C GLN A 187 -9.99 1.97 11.23
N ASP A 188 -9.14 1.05 10.73
CA ASP A 188 -9.32 0.47 9.39
C ASP A 188 -10.64 -0.29 9.29
N ARG A 189 -11.51 0.16 8.38
CA ARG A 189 -12.81 -0.45 8.07
C ARG A 189 -12.82 -1.19 6.73
N VAL A 190 -11.72 -1.16 6.00
CA VAL A 190 -11.55 -1.79 4.68
C VAL A 190 -10.83 -3.12 4.83
N VAL A 191 -9.66 -3.11 5.46
CA VAL A 191 -8.85 -4.30 5.70
C VAL A 191 -8.95 -4.68 7.18
N PRO A 192 -9.54 -5.84 7.51
CA PRO A 192 -9.73 -6.25 8.89
C PRO A 192 -8.39 -6.55 9.57
N ARG A 193 -8.30 -6.28 10.87
CA ARG A 193 -7.08 -6.51 11.70
C ARG A 193 -6.50 -7.92 11.56
N ARG A 194 -7.33 -8.92 11.30
CA ARG A 194 -6.91 -10.31 11.08
C ARG A 194 -5.99 -10.48 9.85
N ALA A 195 -5.99 -9.54 8.91
CA ALA A 195 -5.10 -9.62 7.74
C ALA A 195 -3.62 -9.56 8.15
N ALA A 196 -3.26 -8.70 9.10
CA ALA A 196 -1.91 -8.67 9.67
C ALA A 196 -1.54 -9.99 10.37
N MET A 197 -2.47 -10.59 11.10
CA MET A 197 -2.26 -11.89 11.78
C MET A 197 -1.98 -13.02 10.77
N VAL A 198 -2.70 -13.05 9.64
CA VAL A 198 -2.47 -14.03 8.57
C VAL A 198 -1.06 -13.91 7.98
N ILE A 199 -0.54 -12.69 7.86
CA ILE A 199 0.82 -12.43 7.39
C ILE A 199 1.82 -12.87 8.46
N GLN A 200 1.59 -12.50 9.73
CA GLN A 200 2.47 -12.80 10.86
C GLN A 200 2.65 -14.31 11.08
N GLN A 201 1.60 -15.10 10.86
CA GLN A 201 1.67 -16.57 10.99
C GLN A 201 2.68 -17.23 10.03
N ARG A 202 3.03 -16.57 8.93
CA ARG A 202 3.92 -17.10 7.89
C ARG A 202 5.20 -16.30 7.71
N LEU A 203 5.28 -15.11 8.30
CA LEU A 203 6.44 -14.23 8.29
C LEU A 203 6.80 -13.90 9.74
N SER A 204 7.60 -14.77 10.36
CA SER A 204 7.95 -14.71 11.79
C SER A 204 8.68 -13.42 12.20
N MET A 205 9.41 -12.81 11.27
CA MET A 205 10.12 -11.54 11.49
C MET A 205 9.26 -10.29 11.25
N LEU A 206 7.94 -10.43 11.17
CA LEU A 206 7.04 -9.29 10.98
C LEU A 206 6.86 -8.49 12.26
N ARG A 207 7.28 -7.23 12.25
CA ARG A 207 6.96 -6.25 13.29
C ARG A 207 5.63 -5.58 12.97
N ILE A 208 4.63 -5.69 13.83
CA ILE A 208 3.35 -4.97 13.69
C ILE A 208 3.40 -3.69 14.50
N VAL A 209 3.25 -2.55 13.82
CA VAL A 209 3.13 -1.22 14.41
C VAL A 209 1.70 -0.75 14.24
N LYS A 210 1.01 -0.51 15.36
CA LYS A 210 -0.37 -0.05 15.40
C LYS A 210 -0.40 1.47 15.54
N LEU A 211 -1.07 2.15 14.62
CA LEU A 211 -1.21 3.60 14.61
C LEU A 211 -2.68 4.00 14.60
N GLU A 212 -2.98 5.12 15.24
CA GLU A 212 -4.29 5.73 15.16
C GLU A 212 -4.52 6.28 13.75
N GLY A 213 -5.64 5.91 13.15
CA GLY A 213 -6.01 6.37 11.82
C GLY A 213 -6.93 5.39 11.09
N PRO A 214 -7.53 5.85 9.99
CA PRO A 214 -8.38 5.08 9.09
C PRO A 214 -7.55 4.24 8.11
N HIS A 215 -8.20 3.62 7.11
CA HIS A 215 -7.53 2.81 6.08
C HIS A 215 -6.42 3.58 5.33
N GLY A 216 -6.68 4.82 4.93
CA GLY A 216 -5.69 5.73 4.35
C GLY A 216 -4.76 6.28 5.45
N LEU A 217 -3.99 5.40 6.07
CA LEU A 217 -3.16 5.70 7.23
C LEU A 217 -2.03 6.68 6.90
N LEU A 218 -1.39 6.50 5.75
CA LEU A 218 -0.27 7.33 5.30
C LEU A 218 -0.71 8.76 4.98
N GLN A 219 -1.98 8.93 4.62
CA GLN A 219 -2.62 10.21 4.31
C GLN A 219 -3.14 10.92 5.56
N ALA A 220 -3.81 10.16 6.43
CA ALA A 220 -4.52 10.72 7.60
C ALA A 220 -3.63 10.85 8.85
N SER A 221 -2.55 10.06 8.94
CA SER A 221 -1.60 10.07 10.06
C SER A 221 -0.15 10.07 9.54
N PRO A 222 0.21 11.04 8.67
CA PRO A 222 1.48 11.01 7.96
C PRO A 222 2.69 11.10 8.90
N THR A 223 2.65 11.95 9.90
CA THR A 223 3.77 12.14 10.86
C THR A 223 4.07 10.87 11.66
N ALA A 224 3.03 10.21 12.18
CA ALA A 224 3.19 8.96 12.92
C ALA A 224 3.68 7.83 12.00
N SER A 225 3.19 7.80 10.75
CA SER A 225 3.62 6.84 9.73
C SER A 225 5.07 7.06 9.32
N ALA A 226 5.47 8.30 9.07
CA ALA A 226 6.84 8.68 8.75
C ALA A 226 7.80 8.26 9.87
N TRP A 227 7.48 8.59 11.11
CA TRP A 227 8.29 8.20 12.27
C TRP A 227 8.48 6.68 12.37
N ALA A 228 7.42 5.89 12.17
CA ALA A 228 7.50 4.43 12.21
C ALA A 228 8.36 3.88 11.07
N ILE A 229 8.22 4.42 9.86
CA ILE A 229 8.99 4.04 8.67
C ILE A 229 10.47 4.39 8.86
N GLU A 230 10.79 5.58 9.33
CA GLU A 230 12.18 6.02 9.58
C GLU A 230 12.88 5.17 10.62
N ASN A 231 12.19 4.83 11.74
CA ASN A 231 12.75 3.94 12.74
C ASN A 231 13.01 2.54 12.17
N PHE A 232 12.08 2.01 11.38
CA PHE A 232 12.29 0.73 10.72
C PHE A 232 13.49 0.78 9.75
N CYS A 233 13.60 1.82 8.93
CA CYS A 233 14.72 1.99 8.02
C CYS A 233 16.06 2.13 8.76
N ARG A 234 16.07 2.81 9.91
CA ARG A 234 17.27 2.94 10.76
C ARG A 234 17.72 1.59 11.32
N ASP A 235 16.78 0.76 11.75
CA ASP A 235 17.06 -0.58 12.29
C ASP A 235 17.65 -1.54 11.22
N LEU A 236 17.48 -1.23 9.92
CA LEU A 236 18.03 -2.02 8.81
C LEU A 236 19.49 -1.67 8.47
N GLN A 237 19.98 -0.54 8.95
CA GLN A 237 21.35 -0.13 8.70
C GLN A 237 22.30 -0.87 9.67
N PRO A 238 23.45 -1.38 9.21
CA PRO A 238 24.44 -1.94 10.13
C PRO A 238 24.87 -0.85 11.11
N ILE A 239 24.91 -1.22 12.39
CA ILE A 239 25.49 -0.34 13.42
C ILE A 239 26.94 -0.08 12.99
N SER A 240 27.24 1.18 12.65
CA SER A 240 28.62 1.57 12.37
C SER A 240 29.39 1.43 13.69
N SER A 241 30.17 0.36 13.80
CA SER A 241 31.12 0.13 14.88
C SER A 241 32.33 1.06 14.72
#